data_04218d09b7d82544c568f3ae46c3eb3d
#
_entry.id   04218d09b7d82544c568f3ae46c3eb3d
#
_cell.length_a   1.000
_cell.length_b   1.000
_cell.length_c   1.000
_cell.angle_alpha   90.00
_cell.angle_beta   90.00
_cell.angle_gamma   90.00
#
_symmetry.space_group_name_H-M   'P 1'
#
loop_
_entity.id
_entity.type
_entity.pdbx_description
1 polymer ?
#
loop_
_entity_poly.entity_id
_entity_poly.type
_entity_poly.pdbx_seq_one_letter_code
_entity_poly.pdbx_strand_id
1 'polypeptide(L)'
;MLKWFFRHKIHTKALPEMSKKYLIVGLGNTGPDYVNTRHNIGFKLLNHFAKTRGIVFETRKLGALANYNFKGRKFLLLKPNTFMNLSGKAVKYWMEKEKIPMGNLLVITDDLNLPFGTIRLKAKGSDGGHNGLKDIQNKLNTNQYCRLRFGIGDEFTEGRQVDYVLGHWNDSELPNLEPRLDLGIRAIESFVMAGVIDTMNIYNGK
;
A
#
# COMPACT_ATOMS: atom_id res chain seq x y z
N MET A 1 19.66 -34.71 56.27
CA MET A 1 18.52 -34.01 55.69
C MET A 1 18.98 -33.25 54.47
N LEU A 2 18.77 -33.80 53.29
CA LEU A 2 19.17 -33.17 52.01
C LEU A 2 17.98 -32.37 51.46
N LYS A 3 18.09 -31.03 51.40
CA LYS A 3 17.07 -30.17 50.77
C LYS A 3 17.30 -30.11 49.27
N TRP A 4 16.41 -30.72 48.51
CA TRP A 4 16.36 -30.66 47.06
C TRP A 4 15.74 -29.32 46.65
N PHE A 5 16.53 -28.41 46.05
CA PHE A 5 16.05 -27.19 45.42
C PHE A 5 15.57 -27.51 44.01
N PHE A 6 14.26 -27.57 43.78
CA PHE A 6 13.68 -27.56 42.45
C PHE A 6 13.87 -26.19 41.81
N ARG A 7 14.82 -26.09 40.90
CA ARG A 7 14.96 -24.92 40.03
C ARG A 7 13.89 -24.98 38.97
N HIS A 8 12.80 -24.23 39.14
CA HIS A 8 11.82 -23.98 38.05
C HIS A 8 12.52 -23.21 36.93
N LYS A 9 12.77 -23.88 35.81
CA LYS A 9 13.15 -23.20 34.57
C LYS A 9 11.90 -22.41 34.07
N ILE A 10 11.92 -21.10 34.30
CA ILE A 10 10.95 -20.19 33.64
C ILE A 10 11.29 -20.24 32.16
N HIS A 11 10.44 -20.93 31.38
CA HIS A 11 10.48 -20.83 29.93
C HIS A 11 9.94 -19.44 29.55
N THR A 12 10.82 -18.47 29.42
CA THR A 12 10.52 -17.21 28.74
C THR A 12 10.21 -17.55 27.29
N LYS A 13 8.92 -17.59 26.97
CA LYS A 13 8.46 -17.67 25.58
C LYS A 13 9.06 -16.45 24.87
N ALA A 14 10.04 -16.68 23.99
CA ALA A 14 10.61 -15.61 23.18
C ALA A 14 9.44 -14.92 22.46
N LEU A 15 9.38 -13.60 22.55
CA LEU A 15 8.40 -12.81 21.80
C LEU A 15 8.55 -13.18 20.31
N PRO A 16 7.45 -13.41 19.58
CA PRO A 16 7.54 -13.79 18.19
C PRO A 16 8.34 -12.73 17.43
N GLU A 17 9.39 -13.18 16.74
CA GLU A 17 10.22 -12.29 15.92
C GLU A 17 9.32 -11.54 14.94
N MET A 18 9.23 -10.23 15.08
CA MET A 18 8.37 -9.41 14.21
C MET A 18 8.81 -9.60 12.77
N SER A 19 7.90 -10.02 11.92
CA SER A 19 8.19 -10.20 10.49
C SER A 19 8.81 -8.94 9.89
N LYS A 20 9.98 -9.09 9.28
CA LYS A 20 10.70 -8.01 8.58
C LYS A 20 10.23 -7.83 7.13
N LYS A 21 9.21 -8.60 6.71
CA LYS A 21 8.61 -8.51 5.38
C LYS A 21 7.36 -7.62 5.41
N TYR A 22 7.24 -6.78 4.40
CA TYR A 22 6.12 -5.86 4.19
C TYR A 22 5.55 -6.04 2.79
N LEU A 23 4.23 -6.05 2.65
CA LEU A 23 3.55 -6.03 1.37
C LEU A 23 3.03 -4.62 1.09
N ILE A 24 3.56 -4.02 0.04
CA ILE A 24 3.17 -2.68 -0.42
C ILE A 24 2.41 -2.87 -1.73
N VAL A 25 1.12 -2.61 -1.70
CA VAL A 25 0.23 -2.83 -2.84
C VAL A 25 -0.14 -1.50 -3.47
N GLY A 26 0.20 -1.31 -4.72
CA GLY A 26 -0.36 -0.21 -5.52
C GLY A 26 -1.62 -0.70 -6.21
N LEU A 27 -2.75 0.00 -6.04
CA LEU A 27 -3.97 -0.29 -6.76
C LEU A 27 -3.97 0.35 -8.15
N GLY A 28 -4.60 -0.32 -9.11
CA GLY A 28 -4.73 0.12 -10.49
C GLY A 28 -5.39 -0.95 -11.35
N ASN A 29 -5.81 -0.57 -12.55
CA ASN A 29 -6.29 -1.45 -13.59
C ASN A 29 -5.16 -1.81 -14.56
N THR A 30 -5.19 -3.02 -15.09
CA THR A 30 -4.27 -3.47 -16.14
C THR A 30 -4.79 -3.08 -17.51
N GLY A 31 -3.87 -2.83 -18.45
CA GLY A 31 -4.17 -2.50 -19.83
C GLY A 31 -3.69 -1.09 -20.22
N PRO A 32 -3.45 -0.86 -21.53
CA PRO A 32 -2.88 0.39 -22.04
C PRO A 32 -3.76 1.61 -21.74
N ASP A 33 -5.09 1.44 -21.76
CA ASP A 33 -6.05 2.53 -21.56
C ASP A 33 -6.03 3.11 -20.14
N TYR A 34 -5.47 2.37 -19.17
CA TYR A 34 -5.45 2.77 -17.76
C TYR A 34 -4.12 3.35 -17.28
N VAL A 35 -3.05 3.24 -18.07
CA VAL A 35 -1.67 3.51 -17.64
C VAL A 35 -1.49 4.88 -16.99
N ASN A 36 -2.15 5.91 -17.51
CA ASN A 36 -2.03 7.29 -17.05
C ASN A 36 -3.29 7.85 -16.38
N THR A 37 -4.23 6.99 -16.00
CA THR A 37 -5.43 7.43 -15.29
C THR A 37 -5.13 7.76 -13.82
N ARG A 38 -5.98 8.63 -13.22
CA ARG A 38 -5.91 8.95 -11.77
C ARG A 38 -6.08 7.71 -10.92
N HIS A 39 -6.96 6.79 -11.32
CA HIS A 39 -7.22 5.52 -10.62
C HIS A 39 -6.00 4.59 -10.58
N ASN A 40 -5.02 4.79 -11.46
CA ASN A 40 -3.78 4.03 -11.49
C ASN A 40 -2.64 4.69 -10.71
N ILE A 41 -2.92 5.67 -9.84
CA ILE A 41 -1.88 6.33 -9.05
C ILE A 41 -1.08 5.36 -8.17
N GLY A 42 -1.71 4.28 -7.68
CA GLY A 42 -1.02 3.24 -6.94
C GLY A 42 0.05 2.54 -7.78
N PHE A 43 -0.27 2.18 -9.03
CA PHE A 43 0.70 1.62 -9.97
C PHE A 43 1.79 2.63 -10.32
N LYS A 44 1.40 3.88 -10.58
CA LYS A 44 2.33 4.96 -10.93
C LYS A 44 3.35 5.20 -9.81
N LEU A 45 2.90 5.25 -8.55
CA LEU A 45 3.77 5.41 -7.40
C LEU A 45 4.76 4.25 -7.26
N LEU A 46 4.30 2.99 -7.42
CA LEU A 46 5.19 1.84 -7.36
C LEU A 46 6.15 1.75 -8.56
N ASN A 47 5.74 2.19 -9.75
CA ASN A 47 6.63 2.29 -10.90
C ASN A 47 7.73 3.33 -10.66
N HIS A 48 7.36 4.49 -10.11
CA HIS A 48 8.31 5.54 -9.74
C HIS A 48 9.27 5.06 -8.64
N PHE A 49 8.76 4.35 -7.63
CA PHE A 49 9.59 3.70 -6.60
C PHE A 49 10.61 2.75 -7.25
N ALA A 50 10.15 1.86 -8.13
CA ALA A 50 11.02 0.90 -8.79
C ALA A 50 12.13 1.59 -9.62
N LYS A 51 11.75 2.61 -10.41
CA LYS A 51 12.70 3.42 -11.18
C LYS A 51 13.75 4.08 -10.31
N THR A 52 13.35 4.74 -9.21
CA THR A 52 14.27 5.47 -8.33
C THR A 52 15.18 4.56 -7.50
N ARG A 53 14.81 3.29 -7.29
CA ARG A 53 15.59 2.29 -6.56
C ARG A 53 16.30 1.26 -7.46
N GLY A 54 16.19 1.40 -8.78
CA GLY A 54 16.82 0.50 -9.73
C GLY A 54 16.35 -0.95 -9.64
N ILE A 55 15.06 -1.16 -9.30
CA ILE A 55 14.45 -2.49 -9.20
C ILE A 55 13.43 -2.71 -10.31
N VAL A 56 13.19 -3.97 -10.67
CA VAL A 56 12.34 -4.36 -11.79
C VAL A 56 11.16 -5.19 -11.29
N PHE A 57 9.99 -4.91 -11.84
CA PHE A 57 8.80 -5.74 -11.66
C PHE A 57 8.86 -6.98 -12.56
N GLU A 58 8.62 -8.15 -11.96
CA GLU A 58 8.50 -9.41 -12.66
C GLU A 58 7.05 -9.89 -12.64
N THR A 59 6.57 -10.41 -13.77
CA THR A 59 5.24 -11.03 -13.83
C THR A 59 5.20 -12.27 -12.95
N ARG A 60 4.26 -12.31 -12.05
CA ARG A 60 4.00 -13.41 -11.11
C ARG A 60 2.52 -13.73 -11.07
N LYS A 61 2.14 -14.78 -10.34
CA LYS A 61 0.73 -15.14 -10.14
C LYS A 61 -0.03 -13.96 -9.51
N LEU A 62 -1.12 -13.55 -10.12
CA LEU A 62 -2.02 -12.48 -9.69
C LEU A 62 -1.39 -11.07 -9.62
N GLY A 63 -0.24 -10.83 -10.24
CA GLY A 63 0.32 -9.49 -10.29
C GLY A 63 1.76 -9.41 -10.78
N ALA A 64 2.26 -8.20 -10.92
CA ALA A 64 3.68 -7.91 -11.07
C ALA A 64 4.27 -7.63 -9.68
N LEU A 65 5.39 -8.28 -9.36
CA LEU A 65 6.05 -8.20 -8.06
C LEU A 65 7.48 -7.71 -8.22
N ALA A 66 7.89 -6.76 -7.39
CA ALA A 66 9.27 -6.36 -7.24
C ALA A 66 9.72 -6.50 -5.78
N ASN A 67 11.00 -6.87 -5.57
CA ASN A 67 11.58 -6.98 -4.25
C ASN A 67 12.57 -5.85 -4.01
N TYR A 68 12.49 -5.22 -2.84
CA TYR A 68 13.44 -4.21 -2.41
C TYR A 68 13.88 -4.50 -0.98
N ASN A 69 15.18 -4.58 -0.73
CA ASN A 69 15.74 -4.78 0.60
C ASN A 69 16.39 -3.48 1.08
N PHE A 70 15.96 -3.00 2.22
CA PHE A 70 16.47 -1.76 2.79
C PHE A 70 16.59 -1.88 4.31
N LYS A 71 17.78 -1.62 4.86
CA LYS A 71 18.05 -1.63 6.31
C LYS A 71 17.47 -2.86 7.03
N GLY A 72 17.68 -4.05 6.45
CA GLY A 72 17.23 -5.32 7.04
C GLY A 72 15.72 -5.61 6.93
N ARG A 73 14.97 -4.79 6.22
CA ARG A 73 13.55 -4.98 5.91
C ARG A 73 13.37 -5.36 4.44
N LYS A 74 12.43 -6.27 4.18
CA LYS A 74 12.06 -6.68 2.82
C LYS A 74 10.71 -6.07 2.43
N PHE A 75 10.72 -5.27 1.36
CA PHE A 75 9.52 -4.73 0.73
C PHE A 75 9.15 -5.64 -0.44
N LEU A 76 7.96 -6.17 -0.43
CA LEU A 76 7.35 -6.80 -1.59
C LEU A 76 6.40 -5.78 -2.21
N LEU A 77 6.77 -5.21 -3.35
CA LEU A 77 5.94 -4.25 -4.08
C LEU A 77 5.04 -5.05 -5.04
N LEU A 78 3.74 -4.93 -4.90
CA LEU A 78 2.76 -5.67 -5.70
C LEU A 78 1.88 -4.71 -6.50
N LYS A 79 1.82 -4.91 -7.82
CA LYS A 79 0.79 -4.37 -8.70
C LYS A 79 -0.11 -5.53 -9.12
N PRO A 80 -1.36 -5.64 -8.62
CA PRO A 80 -2.29 -6.69 -9.04
C PRO A 80 -2.49 -6.65 -10.56
N ASN A 81 -2.53 -7.81 -11.23
CA ASN A 81 -2.86 -7.91 -12.66
C ASN A 81 -4.34 -8.26 -12.87
N THR A 82 -5.17 -7.84 -11.94
CA THR A 82 -6.63 -7.96 -11.97
C THR A 82 -7.25 -6.60 -12.25
N PHE A 83 -8.52 -6.56 -12.60
CA PHE A 83 -9.27 -5.31 -12.53
C PHE A 83 -9.38 -4.83 -11.07
N MET A 84 -9.59 -3.53 -10.88
CA MET A 84 -9.63 -2.87 -9.59
C MET A 84 -10.55 -3.60 -8.59
N ASN A 85 -11.75 -3.97 -9.00
CA ASN A 85 -12.76 -4.66 -8.17
C ASN A 85 -12.42 -6.13 -7.84
N LEU A 86 -11.25 -6.63 -8.24
CA LEU A 86 -10.74 -7.98 -7.94
C LEU A 86 -9.36 -7.93 -7.28
N SER A 87 -8.91 -6.77 -6.81
CA SER A 87 -7.58 -6.57 -6.20
C SER A 87 -7.36 -7.39 -4.93
N GLY A 88 -8.41 -7.63 -4.15
CA GLY A 88 -8.33 -8.39 -2.90
C GLY A 88 -7.88 -9.83 -3.08
N LYS A 89 -8.18 -10.45 -4.23
CA LYS A 89 -7.69 -11.80 -4.55
C LYS A 89 -6.15 -11.86 -4.59
N ALA A 90 -5.52 -10.87 -5.21
CA ALA A 90 -4.07 -10.77 -5.29
C ALA A 90 -3.45 -10.48 -3.92
N VAL A 91 -4.01 -9.52 -3.18
CA VAL A 91 -3.55 -9.14 -1.85
C VAL A 91 -3.58 -10.33 -0.90
N LYS A 92 -4.71 -11.03 -0.79
CA LYS A 92 -4.87 -12.21 0.06
C LYS A 92 -3.85 -13.29 -0.29
N TYR A 93 -3.73 -13.64 -1.58
CA TYR A 93 -2.79 -14.66 -2.04
C TYR A 93 -1.34 -14.35 -1.64
N TRP A 94 -0.88 -13.10 -1.83
CA TRP A 94 0.51 -12.74 -1.53
C TRP A 94 0.76 -12.60 -0.03
N MET A 95 -0.21 -12.13 0.76
CA MET A 95 -0.11 -12.13 2.22
C MET A 95 0.05 -13.54 2.78
N GLU A 96 -0.78 -14.48 2.33
CA GLU A 96 -0.72 -15.89 2.77
C GLU A 96 0.59 -16.56 2.32
N LYS A 97 0.96 -16.43 1.04
CA LYS A 97 2.17 -17.03 0.46
C LYS A 97 3.44 -16.56 1.16
N GLU A 98 3.56 -15.27 1.42
CA GLU A 98 4.77 -14.67 2.02
C GLU A 98 4.68 -14.55 3.54
N LYS A 99 3.57 -15.02 4.13
CA LYS A 99 3.29 -14.96 5.58
C LYS A 99 3.42 -13.53 6.13
N ILE A 100 2.80 -12.56 5.42
CA ILE A 100 2.80 -11.15 5.80
C ILE A 100 1.73 -10.91 6.86
N PRO A 101 2.06 -10.40 8.04
CA PRO A 101 1.07 -10.03 9.05
C PRO A 101 0.29 -8.77 8.62
N MET A 102 -0.95 -8.63 9.08
CA MET A 102 -1.85 -7.53 8.70
C MET A 102 -1.23 -6.14 8.94
N GLY A 103 -0.50 -5.96 10.04
CA GLY A 103 0.17 -4.69 10.33
C GLY A 103 1.30 -4.31 9.36
N ASN A 104 1.76 -5.26 8.53
CA ASN A 104 2.80 -5.04 7.52
C ASN A 104 2.22 -4.91 6.09
N LEU A 105 0.90 -4.84 5.95
CA LEU A 105 0.23 -4.53 4.69
C LEU A 105 0.03 -3.01 4.58
N LEU A 106 0.48 -2.42 3.47
CA LEU A 106 0.16 -1.05 3.06
C LEU A 106 -0.47 -1.06 1.67
N VAL A 107 -1.67 -0.52 1.55
CA VAL A 107 -2.39 -0.38 0.28
C VAL A 107 -2.37 1.07 -0.17
N ILE A 108 -1.91 1.33 -1.39
CA ILE A 108 -1.85 2.67 -2.00
C ILE A 108 -3.04 2.81 -2.95
N THR A 109 -3.81 3.89 -2.76
CA THR A 109 -5.05 4.15 -3.50
C THR A 109 -5.19 5.64 -3.80
N ASP A 110 -5.92 5.98 -4.85
CA ASP A 110 -6.45 7.32 -5.09
C ASP A 110 -7.53 7.68 -4.07
N ASP A 111 -7.74 8.98 -3.90
CA ASP A 111 -8.75 9.51 -2.98
C ASP A 111 -9.31 10.83 -3.48
N LEU A 112 -10.61 10.83 -3.79
CA LEU A 112 -11.36 12.00 -4.23
C LEU A 112 -11.53 13.06 -3.13
N ASN A 113 -11.54 12.64 -1.86
CA ASN A 113 -11.79 13.56 -0.74
C ASN A 113 -10.52 14.27 -0.23
N LEU A 114 -9.44 14.19 -0.99
CA LEU A 114 -8.17 14.88 -0.70
C LEU A 114 -7.77 15.74 -1.90
N PRO A 115 -7.31 16.97 -1.66
CA PRO A 115 -6.75 17.79 -2.73
C PRO A 115 -5.63 17.06 -3.46
N PHE A 116 -5.44 17.37 -4.74
CA PHE A 116 -4.41 16.78 -5.58
C PHE A 116 -3.04 16.76 -4.88
N GLY A 117 -2.40 15.60 -4.92
CA GLY A 117 -1.05 15.39 -4.38
C GLY A 117 -0.96 15.29 -2.86
N THR A 118 -2.04 15.51 -2.12
CA THR A 118 -2.05 15.34 -0.66
C THR A 118 -1.87 13.87 -0.30
N ILE A 119 -0.94 13.60 0.63
CA ILE A 119 -0.70 12.26 1.16
C ILE A 119 -1.38 12.10 2.52
N ARG A 120 -2.11 11.01 2.70
CA ARG A 120 -2.70 10.66 3.99
C ARG A 120 -2.63 9.15 4.25
N LEU A 121 -1.96 8.78 5.33
CA LEU A 121 -2.00 7.42 5.85
C LEU A 121 -3.13 7.26 6.84
N LYS A 122 -3.73 6.06 6.86
CA LYS A 122 -4.67 5.59 7.87
C LYS A 122 -4.37 4.16 8.24
N ALA A 123 -4.38 3.84 9.54
CA ALA A 123 -4.19 2.48 10.04
C ALA A 123 -5.39 1.56 9.75
N LYS A 124 -6.58 2.14 9.60
CA LYS A 124 -7.86 1.44 9.35
C LYS A 124 -8.88 2.38 8.69
N GLY A 125 -9.99 1.86 8.18
CA GLY A 125 -11.10 2.69 7.67
C GLY A 125 -12.05 1.93 6.74
N SER A 126 -13.17 2.54 6.34
CA SER A 126 -14.08 2.05 5.30
C SER A 126 -13.43 2.16 3.91
N ASP A 127 -14.04 1.52 2.91
CA ASP A 127 -13.58 1.61 1.51
C ASP A 127 -13.83 2.97 0.86
N GLY A 128 -14.75 3.79 1.40
CA GLY A 128 -15.08 5.11 0.87
C GLY A 128 -15.63 5.06 -0.57
N GLY A 129 -16.24 3.95 -0.98
CA GLY A 129 -16.73 3.73 -2.34
C GLY A 129 -15.67 3.25 -3.33
N HIS A 130 -14.40 3.11 -2.91
CA HIS A 130 -13.33 2.65 -3.78
C HIS A 130 -13.39 1.13 -3.97
N ASN A 131 -13.68 0.67 -5.20
CA ASN A 131 -13.93 -0.73 -5.52
C ASN A 131 -12.77 -1.68 -5.15
N GLY A 132 -11.52 -1.23 -5.29
CA GLY A 132 -10.35 -2.02 -4.90
C GLY A 132 -10.26 -2.23 -3.40
N LEU A 133 -10.52 -1.19 -2.59
CA LEU A 133 -10.55 -1.30 -1.13
C LEU A 133 -11.71 -2.16 -0.67
N LYS A 134 -12.88 -2.04 -1.32
CA LYS A 134 -14.06 -2.88 -1.02
C LYS A 134 -13.76 -4.36 -1.22
N ASP A 135 -13.14 -4.73 -2.35
CA ASP A 135 -12.78 -6.14 -2.60
C ASP A 135 -11.70 -6.65 -1.64
N ILE A 136 -10.70 -5.81 -1.29
CA ILE A 136 -9.69 -6.17 -0.28
C ILE A 136 -10.35 -6.44 1.07
N GLN A 137 -11.26 -5.57 1.54
CA GLN A 137 -11.99 -5.76 2.80
C GLN A 137 -12.78 -7.06 2.80
N ASN A 138 -13.49 -7.35 1.71
CA ASN A 138 -14.25 -8.57 1.56
C ASN A 138 -13.36 -9.83 1.58
N LYS A 139 -12.21 -9.81 0.88
CA LYS A 139 -11.31 -10.97 0.80
C LYS A 139 -10.51 -11.21 2.08
N LEU A 140 -10.15 -10.15 2.80
CA LEU A 140 -9.43 -10.24 4.07
C LEU A 140 -10.38 -10.32 5.29
N ASN A 141 -11.68 -10.10 5.08
CA ASN A 141 -12.72 -10.02 6.11
C ASN A 141 -12.37 -9.02 7.23
N THR A 142 -11.74 -7.91 6.87
CA THR A 142 -11.37 -6.84 7.81
C THR A 142 -11.05 -5.54 7.08
N ASN A 143 -11.23 -4.42 7.77
CA ASN A 143 -10.78 -3.10 7.35
C ASN A 143 -9.57 -2.58 8.17
N GLN A 144 -8.96 -3.44 8.99
CA GLN A 144 -7.85 -3.13 9.90
C GLN A 144 -6.49 -3.32 9.21
N TYR A 145 -6.22 -2.58 8.13
CA TYR A 145 -4.93 -2.54 7.42
C TYR A 145 -4.57 -1.12 7.03
N CYS A 146 -3.27 -0.86 6.87
CA CYS A 146 -2.77 0.48 6.56
C CYS A 146 -3.04 0.85 5.11
N ARG A 147 -3.38 2.12 4.88
CA ARG A 147 -3.61 2.72 3.56
C ARG A 147 -2.84 4.00 3.43
N LEU A 148 -2.19 4.16 2.28
CA LEU A 148 -1.69 5.43 1.80
C LEU A 148 -2.67 5.95 0.77
N ARG A 149 -3.39 7.01 1.10
CA ARG A 149 -4.36 7.69 0.25
C ARG A 149 -3.64 8.83 -0.46
N PHE A 150 -3.66 8.81 -1.78
CA PHE A 150 -3.13 9.88 -2.62
C PHE A 150 -4.29 10.72 -3.14
N GLY A 151 -4.32 12.00 -2.79
CA GLY A 151 -5.37 12.92 -3.21
C GLY A 151 -5.33 13.15 -4.72
N ILE A 152 -6.49 13.02 -5.34
CA ILE A 152 -6.67 13.29 -6.76
C ILE A 152 -7.63 14.45 -7.02
N GLY A 153 -8.19 15.06 -5.94
CA GLY A 153 -9.22 16.09 -6.05
C GLY A 153 -10.59 15.55 -6.43
N ASP A 154 -11.56 16.45 -6.51
CA ASP A 154 -12.98 16.17 -6.78
C ASP A 154 -13.58 17.12 -7.82
N GLU A 155 -12.75 17.66 -8.71
CA GLU A 155 -13.16 18.61 -9.74
C GLU A 155 -13.93 17.93 -10.87
N PHE A 156 -15.12 17.39 -10.57
CA PHE A 156 -16.01 16.76 -11.53
C PHE A 156 -17.48 17.08 -11.23
N THR A 157 -18.31 17.05 -12.28
CA THR A 157 -19.75 17.22 -12.16
C THR A 157 -20.38 15.99 -11.49
N GLU A 158 -21.42 16.18 -10.70
CA GLU A 158 -22.18 15.09 -10.07
C GLU A 158 -22.54 13.99 -11.08
N GLY A 159 -22.33 12.72 -10.68
CA GLY A 159 -22.55 11.56 -11.56
C GLY A 159 -21.36 11.22 -12.48
N ARG A 160 -20.33 12.08 -12.60
CA ARG A 160 -19.17 11.86 -13.49
C ARG A 160 -17.93 11.34 -12.75
N GLN A 161 -18.09 10.83 -11.55
CA GLN A 161 -16.99 10.32 -10.71
C GLN A 161 -16.16 9.23 -11.43
N VAL A 162 -16.82 8.30 -12.13
CA VAL A 162 -16.13 7.20 -12.83
C VAL A 162 -15.26 7.75 -13.96
N ASP A 163 -15.79 8.67 -14.75
CA ASP A 163 -15.03 9.31 -15.84
C ASP A 163 -13.83 10.09 -15.31
N TYR A 164 -13.97 10.75 -14.15
CA TYR A 164 -12.90 11.51 -13.51
C TYR A 164 -11.75 10.61 -13.05
N VAL A 165 -12.05 9.54 -12.31
CA VAL A 165 -10.99 8.63 -11.82
C VAL A 165 -10.32 7.87 -12.96
N LEU A 166 -11.05 7.55 -14.04
CA LEU A 166 -10.52 6.94 -15.24
C LEU A 166 -9.94 7.97 -16.23
N GLY A 167 -10.07 9.26 -15.96
CA GLY A 167 -9.46 10.34 -16.71
C GLY A 167 -7.96 10.47 -16.46
N HIS A 168 -7.28 11.13 -17.41
CA HIS A 168 -5.85 11.42 -17.32
C HIS A 168 -5.61 12.66 -16.44
N TRP A 169 -4.36 12.79 -15.99
CA TRP A 169 -3.87 14.00 -15.32
C TRP A 169 -3.91 15.18 -16.30
N ASN A 170 -4.28 16.36 -15.81
CA ASN A 170 -4.30 17.57 -16.60
C ASN A 170 -2.91 18.26 -16.61
N ASP A 171 -2.74 19.24 -17.48
CA ASP A 171 -1.47 19.94 -17.68
C ASP A 171 -0.98 20.70 -16.44
N SER A 172 -1.86 21.12 -15.54
CA SER A 172 -1.51 21.76 -14.28
C SER A 172 -1.08 20.77 -13.19
N GLU A 173 -1.55 19.52 -13.26
CA GLU A 173 -1.20 18.45 -12.32
C GLU A 173 0.14 17.79 -12.66
N LEU A 174 0.42 17.59 -13.97
CA LEU A 174 1.59 16.84 -14.44
C LEU A 174 2.92 17.32 -13.89
N PRO A 175 3.25 18.63 -13.87
CA PRO A 175 4.55 19.11 -13.35
C PRO A 175 4.72 18.84 -11.85
N ASN A 176 3.61 18.76 -11.12
CA ASN A 176 3.60 18.57 -9.68
C ASN A 176 3.51 17.11 -9.26
N LEU A 177 3.26 16.18 -10.20
CA LEU A 177 3.01 14.78 -9.89
C LEU A 177 4.28 14.07 -9.36
N GLU A 178 5.42 14.25 -10.03
CA GLU A 178 6.67 13.57 -9.66
C GLU A 178 7.15 13.93 -8.25
N PRO A 179 7.18 15.21 -7.81
CA PRO A 179 7.50 15.56 -6.42
C PRO A 179 6.55 14.92 -5.39
N ARG A 180 5.28 14.72 -5.75
CA ARG A 180 4.29 14.04 -4.89
C ARG A 180 4.50 12.53 -4.84
N LEU A 181 4.93 11.91 -5.94
CA LEU A 181 5.35 10.51 -5.95
C LEU A 181 6.59 10.30 -5.06
N ASP A 182 7.57 11.21 -5.10
CA ASP A 182 8.72 11.16 -4.20
C ASP A 182 8.33 11.26 -2.72
N LEU A 183 7.36 12.13 -2.41
CA LEU A 183 6.80 12.20 -1.06
C LEU A 183 6.14 10.88 -0.66
N GLY A 184 5.40 10.26 -1.56
CA GLY A 184 4.79 8.94 -1.37
C GLY A 184 5.81 7.84 -1.12
N ILE A 185 6.95 7.83 -1.84
CA ILE A 185 8.05 6.87 -1.61
C ILE A 185 8.60 7.05 -0.19
N ARG A 186 8.88 8.28 0.23
CA ARG A 186 9.35 8.56 1.60
C ARG A 186 8.36 8.11 2.66
N ALA A 187 7.06 8.28 2.42
CA ALA A 187 6.02 7.79 3.32
C ALA A 187 5.97 6.25 3.40
N ILE A 188 6.16 5.54 2.27
CA ILE A 188 6.26 4.08 2.25
C ILE A 188 7.48 3.60 3.05
N GLU A 189 8.65 4.20 2.83
CA GLU A 189 9.87 3.84 3.56
C GLU A 189 9.73 4.15 5.06
N SER A 190 9.13 5.26 5.42
CA SER A 190 8.82 5.62 6.82
C SER A 190 7.87 4.59 7.46
N PHE A 191 6.81 4.18 6.77
CA PHE A 191 5.89 3.15 7.26
C PHE A 191 6.63 1.84 7.60
N VAL A 192 7.52 1.40 6.74
CA VAL A 192 8.29 0.16 6.95
C VAL A 192 9.32 0.32 8.07
N MET A 193 9.93 1.49 8.22
CA MET A 193 11.01 1.72 9.18
C MET A 193 10.53 2.15 10.57
N ALA A 194 9.56 3.05 10.64
CA ALA A 194 9.08 3.69 11.86
C ALA A 194 7.66 3.25 12.27
N GLY A 195 6.93 2.60 11.36
CA GLY A 195 5.55 2.18 11.60
C GLY A 195 4.51 3.25 11.25
N VAL A 196 3.24 2.86 11.35
CA VAL A 196 2.13 3.68 10.85
C VAL A 196 1.94 4.99 11.63
N ILE A 197 2.09 4.97 12.95
CA ILE A 197 1.80 6.15 13.80
C ILE A 197 2.79 7.28 13.50
N ASP A 198 4.08 6.99 13.53
CA ASP A 198 5.12 7.99 13.26
C ASP A 198 5.03 8.51 11.83
N THR A 199 4.74 7.61 10.88
CA THR A 199 4.53 8.01 9.49
C THR A 199 3.31 8.93 9.33
N MET A 200 2.21 8.66 10.02
CA MET A 200 1.04 9.55 10.01
C MET A 200 1.39 10.94 10.56
N ASN A 201 2.14 11.02 11.65
CA ASN A 201 2.55 12.28 12.26
C ASN A 201 3.43 13.13 11.33
N ILE A 202 4.27 12.47 10.52
CA ILE A 202 5.22 13.16 9.62
C ILE A 202 4.57 13.57 8.29
N TYR A 203 3.71 12.71 7.73
CA TYR A 203 3.29 12.82 6.31
C TYR A 203 1.83 13.22 6.10
N ASN A 204 0.94 13.06 7.09
CA ASN A 204 -0.46 13.40 6.89
C ASN A 204 -0.66 14.90 6.67
N GLY A 205 -1.37 15.25 5.59
CA GLY A 205 -1.67 16.64 5.22
C GLY A 205 -0.56 17.36 4.46
N LYS A 206 0.44 16.61 3.99
CA LYS A 206 1.50 17.14 3.13
C LYS A 206 1.24 16.86 1.66
#